data_0c72b396a861337597b3f5dea114ad0f
#
_entry.id   0c72b396a861337597b3f5dea114ad0f
#
_cell.length_a   1.000
_cell.length_b   1.000
_cell.length_c   1.000
_cell.angle_alpha   90.00
_cell.angle_beta   90.00
_cell.angle_gamma   90.00
#
_symmetry.space_group_name_H-M   'P 1'
#
loop_
_entity.id
_entity.type
_entity.pdbx_description
1 polymer ?
#
loop_
_entity_poly.entity_id
_entity_poly.type
_entity_poly.pdbx_seq_one_letter_code
_entity_poly.pdbx_strand_id
1 'polypeptide(L)'
;DFCCAQTKERYKGSFCAELVAGKIKFENHYFDELVFEPQQKDAVFELKDVTIGIEFHWERREHQQFQGALRVIIDNDTLWAINDIAAEDYLYSVIASEMSATASLEFLKAHAVISRSWLLAPMQTNYNQNAHAVNEINSENEIVKWYERDAHQLFDVCADDHCQRYQGISRARTILIRQAIDETRGEVLVYEGQICDAR
;
A
#
# COMPACT_ATOMS: atom_id res chain seq x y z
N ASP A 1 -11.96 -10.56 -14.09
CA ASP A 1 -11.01 -10.87 -15.18
C ASP A 1 -9.91 -9.85 -15.20
N PHE A 2 -8.69 -10.32 -15.44
CA PHE A 2 -7.48 -9.50 -15.57
C PHE A 2 -6.84 -9.77 -16.94
N CYS A 3 -6.18 -8.75 -17.50
CA CYS A 3 -5.39 -8.89 -18.72
C CYS A 3 -3.91 -8.80 -18.36
N CYS A 4 -3.12 -9.78 -18.76
CA CYS A 4 -1.67 -9.69 -18.62
C CYS A 4 -1.11 -8.77 -19.70
N ALA A 5 -0.36 -7.74 -19.29
CA ALA A 5 0.19 -6.73 -20.20
C ALA A 5 1.21 -7.32 -21.19
N GLN A 6 1.94 -8.36 -20.82
CA GLN A 6 2.98 -9.00 -21.63
C GLN A 6 2.36 -9.94 -22.68
N THR A 7 1.42 -10.82 -22.28
CA THR A 7 0.82 -11.81 -23.20
C THR A 7 -0.39 -11.28 -23.97
N LYS A 8 -1.02 -10.19 -23.50
CA LYS A 8 -2.30 -9.64 -23.98
C LYS A 8 -3.49 -10.61 -23.78
N GLU A 9 -3.30 -11.64 -23.00
CA GLU A 9 -4.33 -12.63 -22.71
C GLU A 9 -5.11 -12.28 -21.45
N ARG A 10 -6.34 -12.78 -21.38
CA ARG A 10 -7.21 -12.60 -20.20
C ARG A 10 -7.11 -13.82 -19.31
N TYR A 11 -6.97 -13.56 -18.02
CA TYR A 11 -6.83 -14.58 -17.00
C TYR A 11 -8.00 -14.55 -16.03
N LYS A 12 -8.48 -15.75 -15.71
CA LYS A 12 -9.51 -15.99 -14.71
C LYS A 12 -9.23 -17.31 -14.01
N GLY A 13 -9.23 -17.32 -12.69
CA GLY A 13 -8.94 -18.49 -11.88
C GLY A 13 -7.66 -18.35 -11.08
N SER A 14 -7.07 -19.45 -10.68
CA SER A 14 -5.85 -19.48 -9.86
C SER A 14 -4.65 -19.82 -10.71
N PHE A 15 -3.60 -19.06 -10.56
CA PHE A 15 -2.33 -19.22 -11.26
C PHE A 15 -1.18 -19.14 -10.25
N CYS A 16 -0.02 -19.63 -10.65
CA CYS A 16 1.20 -19.57 -9.89
C CYS A 16 2.30 -18.92 -10.74
N ALA A 17 3.04 -18.01 -10.14
CA ALA A 17 4.28 -17.47 -10.69
C ALA A 17 5.45 -17.97 -9.84
N GLU A 18 6.52 -18.42 -10.48
CA GLU A 18 7.69 -19.00 -9.84
C GLU A 18 8.96 -18.28 -10.28
N LEU A 19 9.92 -18.11 -9.39
CA LEU A 19 11.25 -17.64 -9.76
C LEU A 19 12.10 -18.82 -10.26
N VAL A 20 12.48 -18.80 -11.53
CA VAL A 20 13.27 -19.84 -12.16
C VAL A 20 14.40 -19.21 -12.96
N ALA A 21 15.64 -19.50 -12.59
CA ALA A 21 16.84 -19.01 -13.27
C ALA A 21 16.84 -17.48 -13.50
N GLY A 22 16.43 -16.71 -12.50
CA GLY A 22 16.40 -15.25 -12.57
C GLY A 22 15.28 -14.65 -13.43
N LYS A 23 14.27 -15.46 -13.77
CA LYS A 23 13.06 -15.04 -14.52
C LYS A 23 11.80 -15.47 -13.79
N ILE A 24 10.72 -14.74 -14.02
CA ILE A 24 9.38 -15.12 -13.58
C ILE A 24 8.84 -16.16 -14.57
N LYS A 25 8.74 -17.39 -14.12
CA LYS A 25 8.04 -18.43 -14.86
C LYS A 25 6.55 -18.31 -14.57
N PHE A 26 5.76 -18.07 -15.59
CA PHE A 26 4.32 -18.02 -15.55
C PHE A 26 3.77 -18.84 -16.71
N GLU A 27 2.99 -19.87 -16.39
CA GLU A 27 2.58 -20.91 -17.34
C GLU A 27 3.80 -21.52 -18.08
N ASN A 28 3.86 -21.38 -19.41
CA ASN A 28 4.93 -21.90 -20.24
C ASN A 28 5.93 -20.82 -20.70
N HIS A 29 5.89 -19.63 -20.12
CA HIS A 29 6.70 -18.48 -20.53
C HIS A 29 7.56 -17.94 -19.38
N TYR A 30 8.59 -17.18 -19.75
CA TYR A 30 9.51 -16.55 -18.82
C TYR A 30 9.55 -15.05 -19.04
N PHE A 31 9.44 -14.28 -17.97
CA PHE A 31 9.33 -12.82 -17.98
C PHE A 31 10.32 -12.18 -17.00
N ASP A 32 10.66 -10.92 -17.21
CA ASP A 32 11.37 -10.08 -16.24
C ASP A 32 10.39 -9.41 -15.27
N GLU A 33 9.20 -9.13 -15.76
CA GLU A 33 8.10 -8.51 -15.03
C GLU A 33 6.78 -9.04 -15.57
N LEU A 34 5.77 -9.16 -14.69
CA LEU A 34 4.39 -9.44 -15.06
C LEU A 34 3.48 -8.36 -14.52
N VAL A 35 2.55 -7.88 -15.35
CA VAL A 35 1.53 -6.91 -14.96
C VAL A 35 0.16 -7.44 -15.35
N PHE A 36 -0.73 -7.53 -14.37
CA PHE A 36 -2.12 -7.95 -14.54
C PHE A 36 -3.03 -6.75 -14.30
N GLU A 37 -3.60 -6.22 -15.36
CA GLU A 37 -4.49 -5.07 -15.32
C GLU A 37 -5.96 -5.51 -15.19
N PRO A 38 -6.74 -4.88 -14.28
CA PRO A 38 -8.17 -5.20 -14.15
C PRO A 38 -8.92 -4.78 -15.40
N GLN A 39 -9.82 -5.64 -15.88
CA GLN A 39 -10.68 -5.34 -17.04
C GLN A 39 -11.96 -4.59 -16.64
N GLN A 40 -12.26 -4.57 -15.34
CA GLN A 40 -13.38 -3.85 -14.74
C GLN A 40 -12.90 -3.19 -13.46
N LYS A 41 -13.47 -2.04 -13.13
CA LYS A 41 -13.06 -1.25 -11.94
C LYS A 41 -13.19 -2.02 -10.63
N ASP A 42 -14.16 -2.92 -10.54
CA ASP A 42 -14.45 -3.75 -9.37
C ASP A 42 -13.79 -5.13 -9.44
N ALA A 43 -12.91 -5.38 -10.42
CA ALA A 43 -12.17 -6.63 -10.51
C ALA A 43 -11.26 -6.80 -9.28
N VAL A 44 -11.26 -8.02 -8.74
CA VAL A 44 -10.53 -8.40 -7.54
C VAL A 44 -9.58 -9.54 -7.88
N PHE A 45 -8.34 -9.45 -7.41
CA PHE A 45 -7.42 -10.58 -7.33
C PHE A 45 -7.17 -10.99 -5.89
N GLU A 46 -6.73 -12.21 -5.67
CA GLU A 46 -6.43 -12.75 -4.35
C GLU A 46 -4.99 -13.26 -4.30
N LEU A 47 -4.25 -12.81 -3.30
CA LEU A 47 -2.98 -13.42 -2.91
C LEU A 47 -3.25 -14.44 -1.80
N LYS A 48 -2.77 -15.67 -2.01
CA LYS A 48 -2.95 -16.75 -1.05
C LYS A 48 -1.77 -16.84 -0.10
N ASP A 49 -2.05 -17.23 1.13
CA ASP A 49 -1.06 -17.50 2.17
C ASP A 49 -0.09 -16.32 2.44
N VAL A 50 -0.62 -15.09 2.40
CA VAL A 50 0.15 -13.89 2.75
C VAL A 50 0.49 -13.93 4.24
N THR A 51 1.77 -13.86 4.57
CA THR A 51 2.23 -13.77 5.96
C THR A 51 2.03 -12.35 6.46
N ILE A 52 1.36 -12.20 7.60
CA ILE A 52 1.06 -10.93 8.26
C ILE A 52 1.71 -10.92 9.63
N GLY A 53 2.30 -9.79 10.02
CA GLY A 53 2.98 -9.65 11.29
C GLY A 53 4.26 -10.48 11.36
N ILE A 54 5.10 -10.37 10.35
CA ILE A 54 6.37 -11.08 10.22
C ILE A 54 7.22 -10.85 11.47
N GLU A 55 7.68 -11.93 12.11
CA GLU A 55 8.48 -11.94 13.36
C GLU A 55 7.75 -11.44 14.62
N PHE A 56 6.45 -11.17 14.55
CA PHE A 56 5.64 -10.87 15.73
C PHE A 56 4.96 -12.13 16.29
N HIS A 57 4.66 -12.12 17.59
CA HIS A 57 3.96 -13.23 18.28
C HIS A 57 2.54 -13.51 17.73
N TRP A 58 1.98 -12.63 16.91
CA TRP A 58 0.68 -12.75 16.26
C TRP A 58 0.81 -13.03 14.75
N GLU A 59 2.00 -13.43 14.28
CA GLU A 59 2.21 -13.84 12.88
C GLU A 59 1.19 -14.91 12.48
N ARG A 60 0.61 -14.71 11.31
CA ARG A 60 -0.37 -15.62 10.74
C ARG A 60 -0.36 -15.54 9.22
N ARG A 61 -1.00 -16.51 8.58
CA ARG A 61 -1.22 -16.49 7.14
C ARG A 61 -2.69 -16.27 6.82
N GLU A 62 -2.96 -15.40 5.88
CA GLU A 62 -4.30 -15.07 5.42
C GLU A 62 -4.35 -15.01 3.89
N HIS A 63 -5.53 -15.32 3.32
CA HIS A 63 -5.84 -14.99 1.94
C HIS A 63 -6.33 -13.55 1.90
N GLN A 64 -5.69 -12.72 1.07
CA GLN A 64 -6.00 -11.31 0.98
C GLN A 64 -6.48 -10.96 -0.42
N GLN A 65 -7.54 -10.17 -0.51
CA GLN A 65 -8.15 -9.72 -1.75
C GLN A 65 -7.83 -8.26 -1.99
N PHE A 66 -7.52 -7.94 -3.25
CA PHE A 66 -7.08 -6.62 -3.67
C PHE A 66 -7.82 -6.16 -4.92
N GLN A 67 -8.02 -4.86 -5.04
CA GLN A 67 -8.41 -4.17 -6.26
C GLN A 67 -7.19 -3.49 -6.90
N GLY A 68 -7.34 -2.97 -8.14
CA GLY A 68 -6.23 -2.38 -8.87
C GLY A 68 -5.45 -3.40 -9.69
N ALA A 69 -4.26 -3.04 -10.15
CA ALA A 69 -3.41 -3.95 -10.90
C ALA A 69 -2.46 -4.72 -9.98
N LEU A 70 -2.09 -5.91 -10.39
CA LEU A 70 -1.03 -6.71 -9.77
C LEU A 70 0.20 -6.68 -10.65
N ARG A 71 1.31 -6.22 -10.09
CA ARG A 71 2.63 -6.27 -10.70
C ARG A 71 3.52 -7.25 -9.93
N VAL A 72 4.20 -8.14 -10.65
CA VAL A 72 5.17 -9.07 -10.08
C VAL A 72 6.53 -8.75 -10.69
N ILE A 73 7.50 -8.49 -9.84
CA ILE A 73 8.89 -8.16 -10.23
C ILE A 73 9.89 -9.04 -9.49
N ILE A 74 11.12 -9.02 -9.95
CA ILE A 74 12.25 -9.70 -9.31
C ILE A 74 13.19 -8.64 -8.74
N ASP A 75 13.54 -8.79 -7.47
CA ASP A 75 14.61 -8.05 -6.83
C ASP A 75 15.35 -8.95 -5.85
N ASN A 76 16.69 -8.95 -5.90
CA ASN A 76 17.56 -9.76 -5.05
C ASN A 76 17.12 -11.24 -4.94
N ASP A 77 16.89 -11.88 -6.09
CA ASP A 77 16.42 -13.27 -6.20
C ASP A 77 15.12 -13.58 -5.44
N THR A 78 14.28 -12.57 -5.27
CA THR A 78 12.98 -12.68 -4.63
C THR A 78 11.89 -12.13 -5.53
N LEU A 79 10.71 -12.78 -5.54
CA LEU A 79 9.52 -12.26 -6.21
C LEU A 79 8.80 -11.27 -5.27
N TRP A 80 8.53 -10.09 -5.79
CA TRP A 80 7.74 -9.07 -5.14
C TRP A 80 6.39 -8.93 -5.83
N ALA A 81 5.32 -9.01 -5.04
CA ALA A 81 3.96 -8.73 -5.50
C ALA A 81 3.61 -7.29 -5.10
N ILE A 82 3.41 -6.43 -6.08
CA ILE A 82 3.09 -5.02 -5.89
C ILE A 82 1.66 -4.78 -6.37
N ASN A 83 0.87 -4.11 -5.55
CA ASN A 83 -0.47 -3.70 -5.92
C ASN A 83 -0.47 -2.24 -6.39
N ASP A 84 -0.68 -2.00 -7.67
CA ASP A 84 -0.85 -0.66 -8.22
C ASP A 84 -2.31 -0.25 -8.08
N ILE A 85 -2.57 0.73 -7.21
CA ILE A 85 -3.92 1.13 -6.79
C ILE A 85 -4.02 2.65 -6.62
N ALA A 86 -5.20 3.21 -6.82
CA ALA A 86 -5.44 4.62 -6.57
C ALA A 86 -5.38 4.94 -5.06
N ALA A 87 -4.83 6.11 -4.69
CA ALA A 87 -4.64 6.51 -3.30
C ALA A 87 -5.91 6.42 -2.46
N GLU A 88 -7.07 6.83 -2.99
CA GLU A 88 -8.34 6.77 -2.26
C GLU A 88 -8.82 5.32 -2.01
N ASP A 89 -8.55 4.41 -2.92
CA ASP A 89 -8.88 2.99 -2.74
C ASP A 89 -7.87 2.29 -1.81
N TYR A 90 -6.60 2.71 -1.82
CA TYR A 90 -5.60 2.31 -0.83
C TYR A 90 -6.04 2.74 0.58
N LEU A 91 -6.43 4.01 0.77
CA LEU A 91 -6.90 4.53 2.06
C LEU A 91 -8.14 3.79 2.58
N TYR A 92 -9.02 3.34 1.70
CA TYR A 92 -10.16 2.52 2.10
C TYR A 92 -9.73 1.24 2.83
N SER A 93 -8.70 0.56 2.33
CA SER A 93 -8.13 -0.60 3.00
C SER A 93 -7.41 -0.25 4.31
N VAL A 94 -6.61 0.81 4.31
CA VAL A 94 -5.86 1.27 5.49
C VAL A 94 -6.82 1.56 6.64
N ILE A 95 -7.81 2.42 6.43
CA ILE A 95 -8.76 2.80 7.47
C ILE A 95 -9.54 1.59 7.98
N ALA A 96 -9.93 0.67 7.09
CA ALA A 96 -10.61 -0.56 7.47
C ALA A 96 -9.73 -1.53 8.28
N SER A 97 -8.41 -1.45 8.12
CA SER A 97 -7.44 -2.31 8.80
C SER A 97 -6.98 -1.74 10.14
N GLU A 98 -6.95 -0.41 10.27
CA GLU A 98 -6.44 0.29 11.45
C GLU A 98 -7.54 0.71 12.42
N MET A 99 -8.75 1.01 11.92
CA MET A 99 -9.83 1.55 12.74
C MET A 99 -10.98 0.57 12.95
N SER A 100 -11.66 0.74 14.08
CA SER A 100 -12.88 -0.02 14.34
C SER A 100 -14.01 0.35 13.37
N ALA A 101 -14.73 -0.66 12.89
CA ALA A 101 -15.93 -0.47 12.08
C ALA A 101 -17.05 0.29 12.80
N THR A 102 -16.96 0.45 14.13
CA THR A 102 -17.93 1.18 14.99
C THR A 102 -17.49 2.61 15.29
N ALA A 103 -16.37 3.08 14.72
CA ALA A 103 -15.93 4.45 14.88
C ALA A 103 -16.94 5.43 14.25
N SER A 104 -17.02 6.65 14.81
CA SER A 104 -17.90 7.68 14.27
C SER A 104 -17.43 8.17 12.89
N LEU A 105 -18.36 8.63 12.07
CA LEU A 105 -18.03 9.17 10.74
C LEU A 105 -16.99 10.30 10.82
N GLU A 106 -17.13 11.22 11.77
CA GLU A 106 -16.20 12.35 11.91
C GLU A 106 -14.78 11.90 12.33
N PHE A 107 -14.68 10.87 13.16
CA PHE A 107 -13.40 10.27 13.48
C PHE A 107 -12.76 9.60 12.25
N LEU A 108 -13.54 8.86 11.46
CA LEU A 108 -13.05 8.24 10.21
C LEU A 108 -12.62 9.28 9.18
N LYS A 109 -13.31 10.42 9.09
CA LYS A 109 -12.92 11.56 8.23
C LYS A 109 -11.57 12.14 8.67
N ALA A 110 -11.41 12.42 9.96
CA ALA A 110 -10.14 12.92 10.49
C ALA A 110 -9.00 11.95 10.19
N HIS A 111 -9.22 10.65 10.40
CA HIS A 111 -8.23 9.62 10.09
C HIS A 111 -7.93 9.54 8.59
N ALA A 112 -8.93 9.70 7.71
CA ALA A 112 -8.71 9.71 6.26
C ALA A 112 -7.81 10.88 5.82
N VAL A 113 -8.00 12.08 6.39
CA VAL A 113 -7.17 13.25 6.11
C VAL A 113 -5.73 13.04 6.61
N ILE A 114 -5.57 12.51 7.83
CA ILE A 114 -4.25 12.21 8.42
C ILE A 114 -3.52 11.15 7.59
N SER A 115 -4.15 10.02 7.30
CA SER A 115 -3.56 8.92 6.54
C SER A 115 -3.20 9.33 5.10
N ARG A 116 -4.03 10.17 4.48
CA ARG A 116 -3.74 10.73 3.16
C ARG A 116 -2.53 11.66 3.19
N SER A 117 -2.44 12.51 4.21
CA SER A 117 -1.30 13.42 4.39
C SER A 117 -0.01 12.63 4.59
N TRP A 118 -0.05 11.61 5.46
CA TRP A 118 1.07 10.72 5.69
C TRP A 118 1.53 10.01 4.41
N LEU A 119 0.61 9.53 3.58
CA LEU A 119 0.91 8.86 2.31
C LEU A 119 1.56 9.82 1.30
N LEU A 120 0.99 11.02 1.15
CA LEU A 120 1.38 11.94 0.08
C LEU A 120 2.57 12.84 0.42
N ALA A 121 2.85 13.10 1.68
CA ALA A 121 3.96 13.96 2.09
C ALA A 121 5.32 13.49 1.55
N PRO A 122 5.72 12.20 1.68
CA PRO A 122 6.97 11.72 1.10
C PRO A 122 7.00 11.78 -0.43
N MET A 123 5.87 11.55 -1.08
CA MET A 123 5.77 11.61 -2.55
C MET A 123 5.98 13.03 -3.07
N GLN A 124 5.53 14.05 -2.33
CA GLN A 124 5.79 15.46 -2.64
C GLN A 124 7.28 15.82 -2.47
N THR A 125 7.95 15.32 -1.43
CA THR A 125 9.36 15.61 -1.14
C THR A 125 10.31 14.88 -2.06
N ASN A 126 10.00 13.68 -2.50
CA ASN A 126 10.79 12.97 -3.52
C ASN A 126 10.83 13.70 -4.87
N TYR A 127 9.86 14.55 -5.13
CA TYR A 127 9.89 15.47 -6.28
C TYR A 127 10.91 16.62 -6.09
N ASN A 128 11.26 16.95 -4.83
CA ASN A 128 12.23 17.96 -4.45
C ASN A 128 13.44 17.31 -3.76
N GLN A 129 14.36 16.77 -4.52
CA GLN A 129 15.52 15.91 -4.14
C GLN A 129 16.51 16.45 -3.07
N ASN A 130 16.14 17.25 -2.09
CA ASN A 130 17.09 17.84 -1.15
C ASN A 130 16.66 17.94 0.33
N ALA A 131 15.69 17.17 0.80
CA ALA A 131 15.26 17.26 2.20
C ALA A 131 15.68 16.01 3.02
N HIS A 132 16.98 15.70 3.03
CA HIS A 132 17.55 14.80 4.04
C HIS A 132 18.20 15.66 5.13
N ALA A 133 17.41 16.09 6.10
CA ALA A 133 17.93 16.63 7.34
C ALA A 133 17.47 15.70 8.47
N VAL A 134 18.40 14.88 8.97
CA VAL A 134 18.25 14.22 10.26
C VAL A 134 18.19 15.32 11.30
N ASN A 135 17.02 15.55 11.86
CA ASN A 135 16.84 16.51 12.93
C ASN A 135 16.80 15.74 14.26
N GLU A 136 17.98 15.45 14.81
CA GLU A 136 18.10 15.12 16.21
C GLU A 136 18.31 16.45 16.99
N ILE A 137 17.31 16.86 17.75
CA ILE A 137 17.44 17.99 18.66
C ILE A 137 17.68 17.41 20.05
N ASN A 138 18.92 17.51 20.53
CA ASN A 138 19.28 17.21 21.92
C ASN A 138 19.33 18.50 22.70
N SER A 139 18.36 18.75 23.56
CA SER A 139 18.43 19.80 24.59
C SER A 139 18.56 19.15 25.97
N GLU A 140 18.96 19.92 26.98
CA GLU A 140 19.12 19.41 28.36
C GLU A 140 17.85 18.79 28.94
N ASN A 141 16.67 19.09 28.38
CA ASN A 141 15.36 18.66 28.88
C ASN A 141 14.50 17.92 27.85
N GLU A 142 14.94 17.80 26.60
CA GLU A 142 14.15 17.23 25.54
C GLU A 142 15.04 16.52 24.51
N ILE A 143 14.71 15.26 24.20
CA ILE A 143 15.31 14.49 23.12
C ILE A 143 14.21 14.30 22.07
N VAL A 144 14.33 14.99 20.94
CA VAL A 144 13.44 14.77 19.80
C VAL A 144 14.20 13.97 18.77
N LYS A 145 13.80 12.73 18.58
CA LYS A 145 14.32 11.86 17.52
C LYS A 145 13.23 11.66 16.48
N TRP A 146 13.45 12.17 15.30
CA TRP A 146 12.67 11.83 14.13
C TRP A 146 13.34 10.62 13.47
N TYR A 147 12.69 9.47 13.53
CA TYR A 147 13.13 8.32 12.77
C TYR A 147 12.82 8.60 11.30
N GLU A 148 13.86 8.58 10.45
CA GLU A 148 13.67 8.63 9.03
C GLU A 148 12.83 7.41 8.61
N ARG A 149 11.88 7.64 7.74
CA ARG A 149 11.15 6.57 7.08
C ARG A 149 12.09 5.99 6.04
N ASP A 150 12.45 4.73 6.18
CA ASP A 150 13.22 4.02 5.17
C ASP A 150 12.44 4.05 3.86
N ALA A 151 12.95 4.79 2.88
CA ALA A 151 12.30 4.91 1.59
C ALA A 151 12.38 3.56 0.86
N HIS A 152 11.23 3.03 0.50
CA HIS A 152 11.17 1.90 -0.41
C HIS A 152 11.61 2.34 -1.81
N GLN A 153 12.37 1.51 -2.51
CA GLN A 153 12.87 1.82 -3.86
C GLN A 153 11.98 1.23 -4.95
N LEU A 154 11.30 0.14 -4.66
CA LEU A 154 10.52 -0.63 -5.65
C LEU A 154 9.03 -0.25 -5.67
N PHE A 155 8.54 0.35 -4.60
CA PHE A 155 7.15 0.72 -4.39
C PHE A 155 7.07 1.91 -3.42
N ASP A 156 5.94 2.60 -3.39
CA ASP A 156 5.77 3.79 -2.55
C ASP A 156 5.64 3.46 -1.06
N VAL A 157 4.89 2.41 -0.73
CA VAL A 157 4.64 1.96 0.64
C VAL A 157 4.55 0.44 0.71
N CYS A 158 4.99 -0.17 1.82
CA CYS A 158 4.75 -1.59 2.07
C CYS A 158 3.35 -1.82 2.67
N ALA A 159 2.99 -3.09 2.77
CA ALA A 159 1.68 -3.49 3.32
C ALA A 159 1.70 -3.71 4.84
N ASP A 160 2.86 -3.60 5.48
CA ASP A 160 3.09 -3.93 6.88
C ASP A 160 3.13 -2.71 7.80
N ASP A 161 3.22 -2.94 9.10
CA ASP A 161 3.19 -1.92 10.17
C ASP A 161 4.33 -0.89 10.09
N HIS A 162 5.38 -1.14 9.29
CA HIS A 162 6.42 -0.15 8.99
C HIS A 162 5.85 1.08 8.26
N CYS A 163 4.87 0.87 7.37
CA CYS A 163 4.10 1.93 6.73
C CYS A 163 2.71 2.02 7.37
N GLN A 164 1.68 2.03 6.59
CA GLN A 164 0.29 1.92 7.05
C GLN A 164 -0.19 0.49 6.79
N ARG A 165 -0.93 -0.08 7.75
CA ARG A 165 -1.43 -1.44 7.60
C ARG A 165 -2.39 -1.55 6.42
N TYR A 166 -1.92 -2.19 5.35
CA TYR A 166 -2.66 -2.40 4.12
C TYR A 166 -2.95 -3.90 3.92
N GLN A 167 -4.20 -4.32 4.10
CA GLN A 167 -4.62 -5.72 4.01
C GLN A 167 -5.64 -5.96 2.90
N GLY A 168 -5.60 -5.14 1.85
CA GLY A 168 -6.54 -5.21 0.75
C GLY A 168 -7.99 -4.91 1.16
N ILE A 169 -8.94 -5.39 0.38
CA ILE A 169 -10.37 -5.13 0.59
C ILE A 169 -11.07 -6.17 1.48
N SER A 170 -10.36 -7.20 1.93
CA SER A 170 -10.94 -8.30 2.71
C SER A 170 -11.63 -7.84 4.00
N ARG A 171 -11.15 -6.74 4.59
CA ARG A 171 -11.71 -6.11 5.81
C ARG A 171 -12.58 -4.89 5.53
N ALA A 172 -12.56 -4.39 4.31
CA ALA A 172 -13.24 -3.16 3.89
C ALA A 172 -14.73 -3.40 3.66
N ARG A 173 -15.51 -3.51 4.73
CA ARG A 173 -16.95 -3.86 4.67
C ARG A 173 -17.90 -2.76 5.13
N THR A 174 -17.41 -1.60 5.54
CA THR A 174 -18.23 -0.57 6.17
C THR A 174 -18.50 0.59 5.23
N ILE A 175 -19.77 0.88 4.96
CA ILE A 175 -20.22 2.03 4.16
C ILE A 175 -19.67 3.34 4.72
N LEU A 176 -19.58 3.47 6.05
CA LEU A 176 -19.08 4.68 6.73
C LEU A 176 -17.63 5.01 6.35
N ILE A 177 -16.77 4.01 6.15
CA ILE A 177 -15.38 4.24 5.74
C ILE A 177 -15.34 4.82 4.33
N ARG A 178 -16.11 4.25 3.40
CA ARG A 178 -16.21 4.78 2.03
C ARG A 178 -16.76 6.21 2.04
N GLN A 179 -17.80 6.46 2.83
CA GLN A 179 -18.37 7.79 2.99
C GLN A 179 -17.34 8.79 3.53
N ALA A 180 -16.57 8.41 4.56
CA ALA A 180 -15.54 9.27 5.14
C ALA A 180 -14.48 9.67 4.11
N ILE A 181 -14.02 8.72 3.29
CA ILE A 181 -13.03 8.96 2.24
C ILE A 181 -13.61 9.84 1.14
N ASP A 182 -14.82 9.54 0.66
CA ASP A 182 -15.44 10.29 -0.43
C ASP A 182 -15.77 11.74 -0.02
N GLU A 183 -16.21 11.96 1.23
CA GLU A 183 -16.50 13.29 1.77
C GLU A 183 -15.24 14.12 2.07
N THR A 184 -14.08 13.48 2.25
CA THR A 184 -12.79 14.14 2.48
C THR A 184 -11.82 13.97 1.30
N ARG A 185 -12.32 13.62 0.14
CA ARG A 185 -11.49 13.34 -1.04
C ARG A 185 -10.56 14.49 -1.37
N GLY A 186 -9.25 14.19 -1.44
CA GLY A 186 -8.20 15.17 -1.76
C GLY A 186 -7.85 16.13 -0.62
N GLU A 187 -8.51 16.05 0.55
CA GLU A 187 -8.17 16.87 1.71
C GLU A 187 -6.90 16.32 2.38
N VAL A 188 -5.95 17.21 2.65
CA VAL A 188 -4.68 16.92 3.33
C VAL A 188 -4.37 18.00 4.37
N LEU A 189 -3.56 17.69 5.35
CA LEU A 189 -2.99 18.67 6.28
C LEU A 189 -1.85 19.40 5.59
N VAL A 190 -1.87 20.72 5.67
CA VAL A 190 -0.85 21.59 5.06
C VAL A 190 -0.30 22.57 6.10
N TYR A 191 1.02 22.69 6.15
CA TYR A 191 1.71 23.71 6.91
C TYR A 191 2.76 24.38 6.01
N GLU A 192 2.78 25.71 5.96
CA GLU A 192 3.68 26.50 5.12
C GLU A 192 3.73 26.08 3.65
N GLY A 193 2.58 25.64 3.10
CA GLY A 193 2.44 25.22 1.71
C GLY A 193 2.95 23.80 1.41
N GLN A 194 3.36 23.04 2.43
CA GLN A 194 3.79 21.65 2.32
C GLN A 194 2.76 20.72 2.96
N ILE A 195 2.59 19.54 2.38
CA ILE A 195 1.76 18.48 3.01
C ILE A 195 2.51 18.01 4.27
N CYS A 196 1.79 17.97 5.38
CA CYS A 196 2.36 17.52 6.65
C CYS A 196 2.62 16.00 6.63
N ASP A 197 3.81 15.59 7.06
CA ASP A 197 4.06 14.20 7.44
C ASP A 197 3.36 13.94 8.79
N ALA A 198 2.12 13.48 8.71
CA ALA A 198 1.24 13.31 9.87
C ALA A 198 1.48 11.94 10.54
N ARG A 199 2.52 11.84 11.36
CA ARG A 199 2.87 10.66 12.17
C ARG A 199 2.20 10.67 13.53
#